data_18b7c5cd9c5e266b8451f4c7167da7b7
#
_entry.id   18b7c5cd9c5e266b8451f4c7167da7b7
#
_cell.length_a   1.000
_cell.length_b   1.000
_cell.length_c   1.000
_cell.angle_alpha   90.00
_cell.angle_beta   90.00
_cell.angle_gamma   90.00
#
_symmetry.space_group_name_H-M   'P 1'
#
loop_
_entity.id
_entity.type
_entity.pdbx_description
1 polymer ?
#
loop_
_entity_poly.entity_id
_entity_poly.type
_entity_poly.pdbx_seq_one_letter_code
_entity_poly.pdbx_strand_id
1 'polypeptide(L)'
;MNHNEPYSDEYLRDILSSVKTIAMVGASPDKTKFSYGVLRVLHETGYDMIPVNPRPGITEIRGLKVYPSLKEIDRPVDMVEVFRKPEDLYALSLIHI
;
A
#
# COMPACT_ATOMS: atom_id res chain seq x y z
N MET A 1 -9.18 -11.81 20.19
CA MET A 1 -8.16 -11.91 19.15
C MET A 1 -8.66 -12.70 17.97
N ASN A 2 -8.38 -12.22 16.77
CA ASN A 2 -8.77 -12.92 15.57
C ASN A 2 -7.65 -13.89 15.15
N HIS A 3 -7.92 -15.18 15.22
CA HIS A 3 -6.91 -16.21 14.88
C HIS A 3 -6.67 -16.36 13.38
N ASN A 4 -7.49 -15.71 12.57
CA ASN A 4 -7.34 -15.78 11.12
C ASN A 4 -6.45 -14.67 10.55
N GLU A 5 -6.04 -13.75 11.38
CA GLU A 5 -5.15 -12.68 10.94
C GLU A 5 -3.70 -13.14 10.99
N PRO A 6 -2.91 -12.86 9.94
CA PRO A 6 -1.50 -13.23 9.91
C PRO A 6 -0.66 -12.42 10.91
N TYR A 7 -1.15 -11.27 11.36
CA TYR A 7 -0.44 -10.40 12.28
C TYR A 7 -1.37 -9.97 13.41
N SER A 8 -0.80 -9.80 14.61
CA SER A 8 -1.54 -9.23 15.72
C SER A 8 -1.71 -7.72 15.53
N ASP A 9 -2.74 -7.14 16.15
CA ASP A 9 -2.96 -5.70 16.09
C ASP A 9 -1.78 -4.93 16.69
N GLU A 10 -1.20 -5.45 17.76
CA GLU A 10 -0.06 -4.84 18.40
C GLU A 10 1.16 -4.83 17.47
N TYR A 11 1.41 -5.92 16.78
CA TYR A 11 2.51 -6.03 15.82
C TYR A 11 2.35 -5.02 14.68
N LEU A 12 1.15 -4.94 14.10
CA LEU A 12 0.88 -3.98 13.02
C LEU A 12 1.03 -2.55 13.50
N ARG A 13 0.59 -2.27 14.71
CA ARG A 13 0.69 -0.94 15.28
C ARG A 13 2.14 -0.52 15.48
N ASP A 14 2.98 -1.45 15.94
CA ASP A 14 4.39 -1.18 16.11
C ASP A 14 5.09 -0.91 14.78
N ILE A 15 4.78 -1.69 13.75
CA ILE A 15 5.33 -1.47 12.41
C ILE A 15 4.89 -0.11 11.88
N LEU A 16 3.60 0.18 11.92
CA LEU A 16 3.06 1.41 11.36
C LEU A 16 3.55 2.65 12.10
N SER A 17 3.83 2.54 13.40
CA SER A 17 4.34 3.68 14.16
C SER A 17 5.79 3.98 13.84
N SER A 18 6.54 3.01 13.32
CA SER A 18 7.96 3.19 12.99
C SER A 18 8.22 3.58 11.55
N VAL A 19 7.20 3.53 10.69
CA VAL A 19 7.37 3.84 9.27
C VAL A 19 6.75 5.19 8.93
N LYS A 20 7.27 5.83 7.88
CA LYS A 20 6.75 7.09 7.36
C LYS A 20 6.35 6.97 5.90
N THR A 21 7.11 6.23 5.12
CA THR A 21 6.94 6.12 3.68
C THR A 21 6.56 4.69 3.32
N ILE A 22 5.42 4.55 2.67
CA ILE A 22 4.85 3.26 2.32
C ILE A 22 4.62 3.21 0.81
N ALA A 23 5.23 2.23 0.16
CA ALA A 23 4.96 1.94 -1.24
C ALA A 23 3.83 0.91 -1.31
N MET A 24 2.80 1.21 -2.09
CA MET A 24 1.66 0.31 -2.27
C MET A 24 1.69 -0.27 -3.67
N VAL A 25 2.10 -1.53 -3.78
CA VAL A 25 2.13 -2.25 -5.05
C VAL A 25 0.73 -2.80 -5.33
N GLY A 26 0.23 -2.54 -6.53
CA GLY A 26 -1.14 -2.91 -6.88
C GLY A 26 -2.16 -1.83 -6.53
N ALA A 27 -1.70 -0.60 -6.33
CA ALA A 27 -2.59 0.52 -6.11
C ALA A 27 -3.50 0.73 -7.31
N SER A 28 -4.73 1.13 -7.07
CA SER A 28 -5.72 1.33 -8.13
C SER A 28 -6.39 2.70 -7.98
N PRO A 29 -6.67 3.37 -9.12
CA PRO A 29 -7.48 4.59 -9.10
C PRO A 29 -8.97 4.32 -8.92
N ASP A 30 -9.38 3.07 -9.01
CA ASP A 30 -10.78 2.67 -8.86
C ASP A 30 -11.20 2.75 -7.39
N LYS A 31 -12.11 3.67 -7.09
CA LYS A 31 -12.56 3.94 -5.73
C LYS A 31 -13.29 2.76 -5.07
N THR A 32 -13.71 1.78 -5.86
CA THR A 32 -14.39 0.59 -5.35
C THR A 32 -13.42 -0.50 -4.92
N LYS A 33 -12.13 -0.35 -5.25
CA LYS A 33 -11.13 -1.36 -4.90
C LYS A 33 -10.68 -1.22 -3.46
N PHE A 34 -10.39 -2.36 -2.85
CA PHE A 34 -9.91 -2.41 -1.47
C PHE A 34 -8.60 -1.62 -1.30
N SER A 35 -7.69 -1.76 -2.26
CA SER A 35 -6.42 -1.04 -2.21
C SER A 35 -6.60 0.48 -2.20
N TYR A 36 -7.59 0.99 -2.92
CA TYR A 36 -7.89 2.42 -2.90
C TYR A 36 -8.32 2.88 -1.50
N GLY A 37 -9.17 2.10 -0.85
CA GLY A 37 -9.62 2.42 0.50
C GLY A 37 -8.49 2.46 1.51
N VAL A 38 -7.57 1.50 1.42
CA VAL A 38 -6.40 1.45 2.29
C VAL A 38 -5.47 2.63 2.01
N LEU A 39 -5.22 2.92 0.74
CA LEU A 39 -4.41 4.07 0.35
C LEU A 39 -4.99 5.37 0.92
N ARG A 40 -6.30 5.54 0.80
CA ARG A 40 -6.98 6.73 1.31
C ARG A 40 -6.80 6.88 2.81
N VAL A 41 -7.06 5.81 3.57
CA VAL A 41 -6.97 5.85 5.02
C VAL A 41 -5.55 6.17 5.48
N LEU A 42 -4.56 5.51 4.91
CA LEU A 42 -3.17 5.72 5.30
C LEU A 42 -2.69 7.12 4.90
N HIS A 43 -3.09 7.59 3.73
CA HIS A 43 -2.74 8.93 3.28
C HIS A 43 -3.35 10.00 4.20
N GLU A 44 -4.61 9.83 4.57
CA GLU A 44 -5.29 10.76 5.48
C GLU A 44 -4.72 10.72 6.90
N THR A 45 -4.17 9.59 7.28
CA THR A 45 -3.52 9.43 8.59
C THR A 45 -2.16 10.15 8.65
N GLY A 46 -1.57 10.45 7.49
CA GLY A 46 -0.33 11.22 7.43
C GLY A 46 0.87 10.48 6.90
N TYR A 47 0.69 9.26 6.43
CA TYR A 47 1.80 8.52 5.82
C TYR A 47 2.13 9.07 4.44
N ASP A 48 3.41 9.01 4.08
CA ASP A 48 3.86 9.32 2.72
C ASP A 48 3.59 8.10 1.85
N MET A 49 2.49 8.14 1.11
CA MET A 49 2.06 7.01 0.30
C MET A 49 2.59 7.11 -1.12
N ILE A 50 3.16 6.01 -1.61
CA ILE A 50 3.70 5.93 -2.97
C ILE A 50 2.95 4.82 -3.70
N PRO A 51 1.95 5.17 -4.54
CA PRO A 51 1.26 4.15 -5.33
C PRO A 51 2.18 3.59 -6.41
N VAL A 52 2.15 2.28 -6.57
CA VAL A 52 2.91 1.59 -7.62
C VAL A 52 1.96 0.73 -8.45
N ASN A 53 1.95 0.96 -9.75
CA ASN A 53 1.14 0.19 -10.67
C ASN A 53 1.82 0.19 -12.04
N PRO A 54 2.12 -0.98 -12.62
CA PRO A 54 2.81 -1.05 -13.91
C PRO A 54 1.93 -0.74 -15.11
N ARG A 55 0.62 -0.57 -14.91
CA ARG A 55 -0.30 -0.34 -16.03
C ARG A 55 -0.05 1.01 -16.67
N PRO A 56 0.15 1.07 -18.01
CA PRO A 56 0.32 2.35 -18.70
C PRO A 56 -0.93 3.22 -18.55
N GLY A 57 -0.71 4.51 -18.45
CA GLY A 57 -1.80 5.47 -18.36
C GLY A 57 -2.27 5.80 -16.95
N ILE A 58 -1.87 5.01 -15.96
CA ILE A 58 -2.15 5.33 -14.56
C ILE A 58 -0.95 6.11 -14.02
N THR A 59 -1.07 7.43 -13.95
CA THR A 59 0.04 8.29 -13.56
C THR A 59 -0.20 8.98 -12.22
N GLU A 60 -1.46 8.97 -11.75
CA GLU A 60 -1.82 9.65 -10.52
C GLU A 60 -3.01 8.96 -9.87
N ILE A 61 -2.96 8.84 -8.54
CA ILE A 61 -4.07 8.35 -7.72
C ILE A 61 -4.17 9.28 -6.52
N ARG A 62 -5.33 9.93 -6.36
CA ARG A 62 -5.60 10.88 -5.27
C ARG A 62 -4.55 12.00 -5.18
N GLY A 63 -4.05 12.47 -6.32
CA GLY A 63 -3.01 13.50 -6.33
C GLY A 63 -1.61 12.97 -6.06
N LEU A 64 -1.45 11.67 -5.87
CA LEU A 64 -0.16 11.05 -5.64
C LEU A 64 0.39 10.50 -6.94
N LYS A 65 1.67 10.76 -7.19
CA LYS A 65 2.33 10.26 -8.38
C LYS A 65 2.44 8.74 -8.32
N VAL A 66 2.03 8.06 -9.40
CA VAL A 66 2.12 6.61 -9.53
C VAL A 66 3.43 6.24 -10.21
N TYR A 67 4.15 5.28 -9.63
CA TYR A 67 5.37 4.76 -10.21
C TYR A 67 5.11 3.40 -10.85
N PRO A 68 5.74 3.10 -11.99
CA PRO A 68 5.51 1.82 -12.66
C PRO A 68 6.11 0.63 -11.94
N SER A 69 7.12 0.85 -11.11
CA SER A 69 7.75 -0.21 -10.34
C SER A 69 8.44 0.35 -9.12
N LEU A 70 8.79 -0.51 -8.17
CA LEU A 70 9.53 -0.09 -6.98
C LEU A 70 10.89 0.51 -7.34
N LYS A 71 11.51 0.05 -8.40
CA LYS A 71 12.82 0.53 -8.83
C LYS A 71 12.82 1.99 -9.26
N GLU A 72 11.68 2.48 -9.70
CA GLU A 72 11.55 3.86 -10.17
C GLU A 72 11.38 4.87 -9.04
N ILE A 73 11.12 4.40 -7.84
CA ILE A 73 10.93 5.27 -6.69
C ILE A 73 12.27 5.90 -6.31
N ASP A 74 12.28 7.22 -6.22
CA ASP A 74 13.51 8.01 -6.06
C ASP A 74 13.78 8.43 -4.61
N ARG A 75 13.09 7.84 -3.65
CA ARG A 75 13.28 8.12 -2.24
C ARG A 75 13.17 6.86 -1.40
N PRO A 76 13.70 6.86 -0.17
CA PRO A 76 13.64 5.69 0.70
C PRO A 76 12.19 5.28 1.00
N VAL A 77 11.97 3.98 1.07
CA VAL A 77 10.68 3.39 1.42
C VAL A 77 10.86 2.56 2.68
N ASP A 78 10.03 2.80 3.67
CA ASP A 78 10.12 2.08 4.95
C ASP A 78 9.34 0.77 4.92
N MET A 79 8.26 0.72 4.16
CA MET A 79 7.42 -0.47 4.10
C MET A 79 6.82 -0.62 2.71
N VAL A 80 6.65 -1.85 2.27
CA VAL A 80 5.97 -2.17 1.01
C VAL A 80 4.73 -2.97 1.31
N GLU A 81 3.58 -2.48 0.87
CA GLU A 81 2.33 -3.23 0.88
C GLU A 81 2.08 -3.78 -0.51
N VAL A 82 1.81 -5.07 -0.61
CA VAL A 82 1.55 -5.71 -1.90
C VAL A 82 0.10 -6.17 -1.93
N PHE A 83 -0.67 -5.58 -2.82
CA PHE A 83 -2.05 -5.99 -3.08
C PHE A 83 -2.05 -6.86 -4.31
N ARG A 84 -2.28 -8.14 -4.09
CA ARG A 84 -2.48 -9.07 -5.19
C ARG A 84 -3.97 -9.19 -5.42
N LYS A 85 -4.31 -9.45 -6.64
CA LYS A 85 -5.70 -9.63 -7.02
C LYS A 85 -5.89 -11.08 -7.49
N PRO A 86 -5.97 -12.05 -6.58
CA PRO A 86 -6.61 -13.29 -6.95
C PRO A 86 -8.06 -12.95 -7.21
N GLU A 87 -8.68 -13.63 -8.12
CA GLU A 87 -10.02 -13.26 -8.57
C GLU A 87 -11.04 -13.21 -7.44
N ASP A 88 -10.87 -14.02 -6.43
CA ASP A 88 -11.86 -14.20 -5.38
C ASP A 88 -11.46 -13.62 -4.03
N LEU A 89 -10.20 -13.22 -3.87
CA LEU A 89 -9.69 -12.80 -2.58
C LEU A 89 -8.74 -11.65 -2.74
N TYR A 90 -8.68 -10.82 -1.72
CA TYR A 90 -7.60 -9.86 -1.58
C TYR A 90 -6.50 -10.48 -0.75
N ALA A 91 -5.34 -10.58 -1.33
CA ALA A 91 -4.16 -10.99 -0.61
C ALA A 91 -3.33 -9.75 -0.32
N LEU A 92 -2.98 -9.56 0.94
CA LEU A 92 -2.16 -8.45 1.38
C LEU A 92 -0.88 -9.00 1.96
N SER A 93 0.25 -8.53 1.44
CA SER A 93 1.55 -8.83 2.02
C SER A 93 2.18 -7.53 2.49
N LEU A 94 2.69 -7.54 3.70
CA LEU A 94 3.38 -6.40 4.28
C LEU A 94 4.84 -6.75 4.42
N ILE A 95 5.69 -5.92 3.83
CA ILE A 95 7.14 -6.12 3.88
C ILE A 95 7.75 -4.89 4.52
N HIS A 96 8.30 -5.07 5.71
CA HIS A 96 8.99 -4.02 6.43
C HIS A 96 10.46 -4.05 6.04
N ILE A 97 10.93 -2.94 5.56
CA ILE A 97 12.31 -2.81 5.07
C ILE A 97 13.20 -2.16 6.14
#